data_74b641cc6e9a79e3d2c286ebbd0c49c6
#
_entry.id   74b641cc6e9a79e3d2c286ebbd0c49c6
#
_cell.length_a   1.000
_cell.length_b   1.000
_cell.length_c   1.000
_cell.angle_alpha   90.00
_cell.angle_beta   90.00
_cell.angle_gamma   90.00
#
_symmetry.space_group_name_H-M   'P 1'
#
loop_
_entity.id
_entity.type
_entity.pdbx_description
1 polymer ?
#
loop_
_entity_poly.entity_id
_entity_poly.type
_entity_poly.pdbx_seq_one_letter_code
_entity_poly.pdbx_strand_id
1 'polypeptide(L)'
;MKIAIGAVAVIAALAAAGCASNSDLGLGPVNTAGPPSEFLSPADSPAAGPSATHRHRHHHRRAQEAAAGLVRVHDPGQVTGTMTGTCHARDGGQLPDRRCTPGAYDPAVTTAVLCSGGYSTDTYRPPESQTDAFKFSEAYPAYGITGGTTSELDHLIPLELGGANDAANLWPEVGSLPNPKDHVENALHDAVCSGRVALGRAQRAIARNWETALQRLGISGGTAPESPPSGVGGGSCHPTTPSGNCYKRGEFCSEAEHGETGVAGNGETITCKPAGSYWRWE
;
A
#
# COMPACT_ATOMS: atom_id res chain seq x y z
N MET A 1 11.06 -0.80 -55.44
CA MET A 1 12.52 -0.76 -55.15
C MET A 1 12.77 -1.77 -54.02
N LYS A 2 13.49 -2.83 -54.37
CA LYS A 2 13.82 -3.97 -53.46
C LYS A 2 14.94 -3.58 -52.51
N ILE A 3 14.98 -4.13 -51.33
CA ILE A 3 16.15 -4.35 -50.45
C ILE A 3 15.60 -4.85 -49.10
N ALA A 4 15.83 -5.97 -48.68
CA ALA A 4 16.84 -6.98 -48.41
C ALA A 4 16.79 -7.31 -46.91
N ILE A 5 16.54 -8.57 -46.66
CA ILE A 5 16.45 -9.24 -45.36
C ILE A 5 17.90 -9.50 -44.89
N GLY A 6 18.18 -9.17 -43.66
CA GLY A 6 19.40 -9.55 -42.95
C GLY A 6 19.09 -10.40 -41.73
N ALA A 7 19.36 -11.70 -41.83
CA ALA A 7 19.31 -12.64 -40.73
C ALA A 7 20.65 -12.60 -40.00
N VAL A 8 20.60 -12.50 -38.65
CA VAL A 8 21.76 -12.74 -37.79
C VAL A 8 21.45 -13.95 -36.91
N ALA A 9 22.32 -14.93 -37.06
CA ALA A 9 22.29 -16.18 -36.30
C ALA A 9 22.87 -15.98 -34.89
N VAL A 10 22.22 -16.57 -33.93
CA VAL A 10 22.67 -16.66 -32.54
C VAL A 10 23.32 -18.02 -32.31
N ILE A 11 24.56 -18.01 -31.91
CA ILE A 11 25.33 -19.20 -31.52
C ILE A 11 25.06 -19.47 -30.04
N ALA A 12 24.58 -20.68 -29.76
CA ALA A 12 24.48 -21.22 -28.40
C ALA A 12 25.84 -21.81 -27.98
N ALA A 13 26.30 -21.50 -26.80
CA ALA A 13 27.39 -22.20 -26.13
C ALA A 13 26.86 -22.87 -24.85
N LEU A 14 26.80 -24.19 -24.89
CA LEU A 14 26.68 -25.06 -23.72
C LEU A 14 28.04 -25.21 -23.07
N ALA A 15 28.10 -25.09 -21.74
CA ALA A 15 29.18 -25.64 -20.94
C ALA A 15 28.55 -26.41 -19.75
N ALA A 16 28.77 -27.72 -19.79
CA ALA A 16 28.50 -28.66 -18.70
C ALA A 16 29.82 -29.00 -17.99
N ALA A 17 29.69 -29.43 -16.75
CA ALA A 17 30.57 -30.20 -15.88
C ALA A 17 30.72 -29.52 -14.51
N GLY A 18 30.71 -30.21 -13.40
CA GLY A 18 30.74 -31.61 -13.08
C GLY A 18 30.59 -31.82 -11.58
N CYS A 19 30.21 -33.03 -11.24
CA CYS A 19 30.08 -33.58 -9.88
C CYS A 19 31.37 -33.63 -9.08
N ALA A 20 31.28 -33.47 -7.77
CA ALA A 20 32.18 -34.18 -6.84
C ALA A 20 31.44 -34.45 -5.53
N SER A 21 31.23 -35.72 -5.28
CA SER A 21 30.86 -36.34 -4.01
C SER A 21 32.09 -36.36 -3.09
N ASN A 22 31.88 -36.22 -1.78
CA ASN A 22 32.69 -36.93 -0.81
C ASN A 22 31.89 -37.21 0.46
N SER A 23 31.72 -38.49 0.67
CA SER A 23 31.34 -39.12 1.91
C SER A 23 32.56 -39.11 2.85
N ASP A 24 32.37 -38.93 4.13
CA ASP A 24 33.12 -39.79 5.09
C ASP A 24 32.42 -39.85 6.46
N LEU A 25 32.53 -41.03 6.96
CA LEU A 25 31.96 -41.68 8.13
C LEU A 25 32.71 -41.28 9.40
N GLY A 26 32.01 -41.27 10.54
CA GLY A 26 32.64 -41.20 11.84
C GLY A 26 31.68 -41.62 12.94
N LEU A 27 31.77 -42.89 13.29
CA LEU A 27 31.02 -43.62 14.37
C LEU A 27 31.49 -43.25 15.77
N GLY A 28 30.59 -43.09 16.69
CA GLY A 28 30.34 -43.53 18.03
C GLY A 28 31.47 -43.58 19.10
N PRO A 29 31.26 -44.10 20.31
CA PRO A 29 30.02 -44.39 21.03
C PRO A 29 30.03 -44.07 22.56
N VAL A 30 28.91 -44.39 23.22
CA VAL A 30 28.60 -45.01 24.54
C VAL A 30 28.78 -44.30 25.88
N ASN A 31 27.66 -44.43 26.62
CA ASN A 31 27.43 -44.78 28.03
C ASN A 31 27.97 -43.86 29.13
N THR A 32 27.12 -43.52 30.11
CA THR A 32 26.76 -44.44 31.26
C THR A 32 25.69 -43.79 32.16
N ALA A 33 24.72 -44.62 32.50
CA ALA A 33 24.10 -44.90 33.78
C ALA A 33 23.65 -43.76 34.74
N GLY A 34 22.37 -43.81 35.10
CA GLY A 34 21.81 -43.30 36.35
C GLY A 34 22.19 -44.15 37.55
N PRO A 35 21.61 -44.03 38.75
CA PRO A 35 20.24 -43.86 39.20
C PRO A 35 20.12 -43.03 40.51
N PRO A 36 19.19 -43.18 41.42
CA PRO A 36 17.81 -43.61 41.42
C PRO A 36 16.81 -42.64 42.09
N SER A 37 15.57 -43.05 42.02
CA SER A 37 14.34 -42.55 42.60
C SER A 37 14.38 -42.25 44.09
N GLU A 38 13.66 -41.22 44.51
CA GLU A 38 12.97 -41.22 45.80
C GLU A 38 11.52 -40.75 45.65
N PHE A 39 10.68 -41.60 46.19
CA PHE A 39 9.23 -41.45 46.34
C PHE A 39 8.90 -40.40 47.38
N LEU A 40 7.95 -39.53 47.12
CA LEU A 40 6.96 -39.07 48.10
C LEU A 40 5.66 -38.65 47.41
N SER A 41 4.61 -39.28 47.80
CA SER A 41 3.19 -39.06 47.48
C SER A 41 2.52 -38.28 48.61
N PRO A 42 1.23 -38.03 48.55
CA PRO A 42 0.53 -36.94 47.85
C PRO A 42 -0.21 -36.05 48.84
N ALA A 43 -0.49 -34.80 48.48
CA ALA A 43 -1.60 -34.09 49.12
C ALA A 43 -2.07 -32.90 48.27
N ASP A 44 -3.39 -32.84 48.12
CA ASP A 44 -4.26 -31.72 47.87
C ASP A 44 -4.31 -31.06 46.49
N SER A 45 -5.31 -31.49 45.72
CA SER A 45 -5.97 -30.72 44.70
C SER A 45 -6.82 -29.59 45.28
N PRO A 46 -6.75 -28.37 44.76
CA PRO A 46 -7.89 -27.48 44.72
C PRO A 46 -8.54 -27.46 43.35
N ALA A 47 -9.83 -27.32 43.38
CA ALA A 47 -10.84 -27.37 42.34
C ALA A 47 -10.50 -26.68 41.01
N ALA A 48 -10.93 -27.31 39.92
CA ALA A 48 -10.99 -26.79 38.59
C ALA A 48 -11.86 -25.54 38.49
N GLY A 49 -11.24 -24.38 38.20
CA GLY A 49 -11.92 -23.20 37.73
C GLY A 49 -12.03 -23.25 36.21
N PRO A 50 -13.04 -22.63 35.59
CA PRO A 50 -13.35 -22.81 34.18
C PRO A 50 -12.33 -22.16 33.24
N SER A 51 -11.80 -23.01 32.40
CA SER A 51 -11.21 -22.76 31.06
C SER A 51 -10.68 -21.38 30.69
N ALA A 52 -9.38 -21.24 30.88
CA ALA A 52 -8.58 -20.12 30.31
C ALA A 52 -8.25 -20.32 28.82
N THR A 53 -8.69 -21.40 28.18
CA THR A 53 -8.28 -21.74 26.81
C THR A 53 -9.00 -20.98 25.70
N HIS A 54 -10.14 -20.32 25.97
CA HIS A 54 -10.87 -19.57 24.94
C HIS A 54 -10.35 -18.15 24.71
N ARG A 55 -9.76 -17.51 25.72
CA ARG A 55 -9.19 -16.16 25.58
C ARG A 55 -7.86 -16.14 24.82
N HIS A 56 -7.01 -17.13 24.97
CA HIS A 56 -5.72 -17.19 24.29
C HIS A 56 -5.82 -17.38 22.78
N ARG A 57 -6.83 -18.11 22.28
CA ARG A 57 -7.02 -18.30 20.83
C ARG A 57 -7.44 -17.01 20.11
N HIS A 58 -8.25 -16.17 20.74
CA HIS A 58 -8.65 -14.90 20.16
C HIS A 58 -7.53 -13.86 20.14
N HIS A 59 -6.65 -13.85 21.14
CA HIS A 59 -5.50 -12.95 21.15
C HIS A 59 -4.43 -13.36 20.14
N HIS A 60 -4.17 -14.64 19.95
CA HIS A 60 -3.25 -15.12 18.91
C HIS A 60 -3.77 -14.91 17.50
N ARG A 61 -5.06 -15.07 17.26
CA ARG A 61 -5.67 -14.77 15.96
C ARG A 61 -5.62 -13.26 15.66
N ARG A 62 -5.94 -12.41 16.62
CA ARG A 62 -5.79 -10.95 16.49
C ARG A 62 -4.33 -10.51 16.31
N ALA A 63 -3.38 -11.17 16.95
CA ALA A 63 -1.97 -10.90 16.79
C ALA A 63 -1.44 -11.38 15.42
N GLN A 64 -1.94 -12.48 14.89
CA GLN A 64 -1.61 -12.99 13.54
C GLN A 64 -2.28 -12.17 12.44
N GLU A 65 -3.51 -11.67 12.63
CA GLU A 65 -4.15 -10.71 11.73
C GLU A 65 -3.50 -9.31 11.79
N ALA A 66 -2.86 -8.97 12.92
CA ALA A 66 -2.08 -7.73 13.05
C ALA A 66 -0.66 -7.85 12.49
N ALA A 67 -0.21 -9.05 12.14
CA ALA A 67 1.15 -9.36 11.69
C ALA A 67 1.26 -9.64 10.18
N ALA A 68 0.26 -9.35 9.38
CA ALA A 68 0.45 -9.17 7.94
C ALA A 68 1.26 -7.87 7.77
N GLY A 69 2.57 -7.99 7.86
CA GLY A 69 3.50 -6.88 7.69
C GLY A 69 3.41 -6.36 6.27
N LEU A 70 3.54 -5.05 6.11
CA LEU A 70 3.65 -4.44 4.79
C LEU A 70 4.83 -5.06 4.03
N VAL A 71 4.66 -5.23 2.74
CA VAL A 71 5.70 -5.74 1.85
C VAL A 71 6.71 -4.61 1.56
N ARG A 72 7.99 -4.92 1.63
CA ARG A 72 9.05 -3.98 1.23
C ARG A 72 9.47 -4.30 -0.19
N VAL A 73 9.36 -3.32 -1.06
CA VAL A 73 9.71 -3.45 -2.48
C VAL A 73 10.60 -2.29 -2.86
N HIS A 74 11.72 -2.55 -3.52
CA HIS A 74 12.47 -1.49 -4.21
C HIS A 74 11.75 -1.21 -5.52
N ASP A 75 11.16 -0.04 -5.61
CA ASP A 75 10.33 0.34 -6.73
C ASP A 75 11.18 0.91 -7.88
N PRO A 76 11.19 0.25 -9.05
CA PRO A 76 11.92 0.74 -10.21
C PRO A 76 11.12 1.79 -11.04
N GLY A 77 9.98 2.30 -10.54
CA GLY A 77 9.07 3.15 -11.31
C GLY A 77 8.29 2.39 -12.37
N GLN A 78 8.07 1.09 -12.17
CA GLN A 78 7.35 0.19 -13.06
C GLN A 78 6.46 -0.73 -12.24
N VAL A 79 5.36 -1.20 -12.85
CA VAL A 79 4.53 -2.22 -12.20
C VAL A 79 5.31 -3.51 -12.03
N THR A 80 5.40 -4.01 -10.81
CA THR A 80 6.11 -5.25 -10.44
C THR A 80 5.18 -6.25 -9.77
N GLY A 81 5.64 -7.50 -9.67
CA GLY A 81 4.83 -8.58 -9.13
C GLY A 81 3.72 -9.01 -10.07
N THR A 82 2.91 -9.93 -9.62
CA THR A 82 1.73 -10.45 -10.33
C THR A 82 0.59 -10.68 -9.36
N MET A 83 -0.64 -10.43 -9.79
CA MET A 83 -1.83 -10.74 -9.02
C MET A 83 -2.43 -12.05 -9.51
N THR A 84 -2.41 -13.08 -8.67
CA THR A 84 -2.89 -14.42 -9.03
C THR A 84 -4.00 -14.88 -8.09
N GLY A 85 -4.91 -15.70 -8.62
CA GLY A 85 -6.01 -16.27 -7.85
C GLY A 85 -7.23 -15.36 -7.76
N THR A 86 -8.12 -15.63 -6.80
CA THR A 86 -9.35 -14.86 -6.59
C THR A 86 -9.21 -13.99 -5.35
N CYS A 87 -9.46 -12.71 -5.53
CA CYS A 87 -9.41 -11.69 -4.50
C CYS A 87 -10.83 -11.23 -4.14
N HIS A 88 -11.05 -10.93 -2.88
CA HIS A 88 -12.35 -10.46 -2.39
C HIS A 88 -12.19 -9.12 -1.68
N ALA A 89 -12.71 -8.07 -2.31
CA ALA A 89 -12.78 -6.77 -1.66
C ALA A 89 -13.61 -6.86 -0.36
N ARG A 90 -13.25 -6.06 0.62
CA ARG A 90 -13.84 -6.03 1.96
C ARG A 90 -14.64 -4.76 2.18
N ASP A 91 -15.43 -4.72 3.25
CA ASP A 91 -16.19 -3.54 3.69
C ASP A 91 -17.01 -2.92 2.55
N GLY A 92 -17.83 -3.76 1.88
CA GLY A 92 -18.68 -3.30 0.78
C GLY A 92 -17.93 -2.92 -0.50
N GLY A 93 -16.66 -3.30 -0.64
CA GLY A 93 -15.83 -2.96 -1.81
C GLY A 93 -14.83 -1.83 -1.55
N GLN A 94 -14.86 -1.24 -0.37
CA GLN A 94 -14.03 -0.08 -0.02
C GLN A 94 -12.57 -0.45 0.34
N LEU A 95 -12.31 -1.72 0.64
CA LEU A 95 -10.98 -2.19 1.04
C LEU A 95 -10.57 -3.41 0.22
N PRO A 96 -9.29 -3.53 -0.17
CA PRO A 96 -8.81 -4.69 -0.92
C PRO A 96 -8.74 -5.96 -0.08
N ASP A 97 -8.64 -7.10 -0.74
CA ASP A 97 -8.29 -8.37 -0.10
C ASP A 97 -6.85 -8.33 0.40
N ARG A 98 -6.65 -8.50 1.70
CA ARG A 98 -5.30 -8.47 2.29
C ARG A 98 -4.38 -9.60 1.84
N ARG A 99 -4.91 -10.67 1.27
CA ARG A 99 -4.10 -11.76 0.72
C ARG A 99 -3.53 -11.41 -0.64
N CYS A 100 -4.27 -10.60 -1.41
CA CYS A 100 -3.84 -10.13 -2.72
C CYS A 100 -3.06 -8.81 -2.60
N THR A 101 -3.60 -7.88 -1.83
CA THR A 101 -3.08 -6.52 -1.69
C THR A 101 -2.87 -6.19 -0.20
N PRO A 102 -1.83 -6.74 0.43
CA PRO A 102 -1.51 -6.46 1.84
C PRO A 102 -0.99 -5.04 2.07
N GLY A 103 -0.55 -4.35 1.03
CA GLY A 103 0.14 -3.08 1.04
C GLY A 103 1.66 -3.26 0.89
N ALA A 104 2.26 -2.56 -0.07
CA ALA A 104 3.70 -2.54 -0.29
C ALA A 104 4.23 -1.11 -0.35
N TYR A 105 5.47 -0.91 0.11
CA TYR A 105 6.13 0.39 0.15
C TYR A 105 7.59 0.29 -0.29
N ASP A 106 8.11 1.37 -0.87
CA ASP A 106 9.53 1.50 -1.18
C ASP A 106 10.30 2.06 0.03
N PRO A 107 11.23 1.29 0.61
CA PRO A 107 12.05 1.75 1.73
C PRO A 107 13.01 2.90 1.37
N ALA A 108 13.24 3.17 0.08
CA ALA A 108 14.04 4.32 -0.36
C ALA A 108 13.28 5.64 -0.18
N VAL A 109 11.94 5.62 -0.19
CA VAL A 109 11.10 6.78 0.07
C VAL A 109 10.97 6.99 1.58
N THR A 110 11.98 7.63 2.16
CA THR A 110 12.00 8.00 3.58
C THR A 110 11.20 9.27 3.82
N THR A 111 10.91 9.60 5.10
CA THR A 111 10.28 10.88 5.45
C THR A 111 11.05 12.07 4.90
N ALA A 112 12.39 12.03 4.92
CA ALA A 112 13.22 13.11 4.39
C ALA A 112 13.06 13.27 2.88
N VAL A 113 12.94 12.17 2.13
CA VAL A 113 12.68 12.20 0.68
C VAL A 113 11.27 12.72 0.43
N LEU A 114 10.29 12.11 1.06
CA LEU A 114 8.86 12.41 0.89
C LEU A 114 8.54 13.88 1.15
N CYS A 115 9.10 14.44 2.22
CA CYS A 115 8.83 15.82 2.65
C CYS A 115 9.83 16.84 2.10
N SER A 116 10.69 16.43 1.16
CA SER A 116 11.54 17.36 0.42
C SER A 116 10.70 18.16 -0.56
N GLY A 117 11.03 19.43 -0.78
CA GLY A 117 10.33 20.25 -1.76
C GLY A 117 10.47 19.79 -3.22
N GLY A 118 11.28 18.76 -3.48
CA GLY A 118 11.48 18.16 -4.79
C GLY A 118 10.78 16.81 -4.99
N TYR A 119 10.07 16.29 -3.98
CA TYR A 119 9.30 15.06 -4.14
C TYR A 119 8.06 15.31 -5.00
N SER A 120 7.88 14.51 -6.04
CA SER A 120 6.68 14.49 -6.87
C SER A 120 6.26 13.05 -7.13
N THR A 121 5.01 12.73 -6.92
CA THR A 121 4.45 11.40 -7.19
C THR A 121 4.55 11.04 -8.68
N ASP A 122 4.54 12.03 -9.57
CA ASP A 122 4.66 11.80 -11.01
C ASP A 122 5.99 11.15 -11.39
N THR A 123 7.06 11.42 -10.63
CA THR A 123 8.36 10.77 -10.83
C THR A 123 8.33 9.27 -10.51
N TYR A 124 7.40 8.86 -9.66
CA TYR A 124 7.27 7.48 -9.19
C TYR A 124 6.13 6.72 -9.88
N ARG A 125 5.29 7.40 -10.65
CA ARG A 125 4.19 6.74 -11.38
C ARG A 125 4.74 5.92 -12.55
N PRO A 126 4.27 4.67 -12.73
CA PRO A 126 4.58 3.90 -13.93
C PRO A 126 3.92 4.53 -15.15
N PRO A 127 4.41 4.22 -16.36
CA PRO A 127 3.69 4.54 -17.58
C PRO A 127 2.25 3.99 -17.57
N GLU A 128 1.28 4.78 -18.03
CA GLU A 128 -0.13 4.41 -18.07
C GLU A 128 -0.37 3.05 -18.77
N SER A 129 0.37 2.78 -19.85
CA SER A 129 0.30 1.50 -20.55
C SER A 129 0.61 0.28 -19.67
N GLN A 130 1.44 0.43 -18.63
CA GLN A 130 1.73 -0.65 -17.68
C GLN A 130 0.64 -0.77 -16.62
N THR A 131 0.13 0.35 -16.11
CA THR A 131 -0.97 0.35 -15.15
C THR A 131 -2.25 -0.20 -15.78
N ASP A 132 -2.54 0.17 -17.02
CA ASP A 132 -3.67 -0.37 -17.77
C ASP A 132 -3.51 -1.86 -18.05
N ALA A 133 -2.33 -2.31 -18.49
CA ALA A 133 -2.06 -3.71 -18.69
C ALA A 133 -2.29 -4.51 -17.41
N PHE A 134 -1.77 -4.07 -16.27
CA PHE A 134 -1.98 -4.71 -14.98
C PHE A 134 -3.46 -4.68 -14.55
N LYS A 135 -4.12 -3.51 -14.67
CA LYS A 135 -5.52 -3.32 -14.31
C LYS A 135 -6.42 -4.32 -15.02
N PHE A 136 -6.30 -4.40 -16.34
CA PHE A 136 -7.22 -5.19 -17.17
C PHE A 136 -6.83 -6.66 -17.29
N SER A 137 -5.54 -6.99 -17.24
CA SER A 137 -5.06 -8.37 -17.41
C SER A 137 -4.94 -9.16 -16.11
N GLU A 138 -4.79 -8.48 -14.97
CA GLU A 138 -4.54 -9.13 -13.67
C GLU A 138 -5.55 -8.70 -12.61
N ALA A 139 -5.64 -7.40 -12.30
CA ALA A 139 -6.42 -6.91 -11.18
C ALA A 139 -7.93 -7.14 -11.38
N TYR A 140 -8.48 -6.79 -12.55
CA TYR A 140 -9.88 -7.02 -12.86
C TYR A 140 -10.28 -8.49 -12.82
N PRO A 141 -9.56 -9.42 -13.50
CA PRO A 141 -9.85 -10.85 -13.40
C PRO A 141 -9.77 -11.37 -11.96
N ALA A 142 -8.75 -10.96 -11.21
CA ALA A 142 -8.56 -11.41 -9.83
C ALA A 142 -9.70 -10.98 -8.90
N TYR A 143 -10.18 -9.74 -9.04
CA TYR A 143 -11.30 -9.20 -8.26
C TYR A 143 -12.69 -9.46 -8.85
N GLY A 144 -12.77 -10.15 -9.99
CA GLY A 144 -14.04 -10.46 -10.67
C GLY A 144 -14.76 -9.21 -11.19
N ILE A 145 -14.01 -8.16 -11.54
CA ILE A 145 -14.57 -6.91 -12.07
C ILE A 145 -14.77 -7.05 -13.59
N THR A 146 -15.94 -6.65 -14.05
CA THR A 146 -16.27 -6.64 -15.48
C THR A 146 -15.94 -5.30 -16.13
N GLY A 147 -15.65 -5.31 -17.43
CA GLY A 147 -15.40 -4.09 -18.20
C GLY A 147 -16.58 -3.10 -18.12
N GLY A 148 -16.25 -1.82 -18.17
CA GLY A 148 -17.24 -0.73 -18.04
C GLY A 148 -17.56 -0.32 -16.59
N THR A 149 -16.97 -0.99 -15.59
CA THR A 149 -17.07 -0.57 -14.20
C THR A 149 -16.18 0.66 -13.96
N THR A 150 -16.75 1.72 -13.39
CA THR A 150 -15.97 2.89 -12.96
C THR A 150 -15.05 2.48 -11.82
N SER A 151 -13.76 2.59 -12.03
CA SER A 151 -12.74 2.28 -11.02
C SER A 151 -11.42 2.90 -11.40
N GLU A 152 -10.55 3.12 -10.45
CA GLU A 152 -9.13 3.36 -10.69
C GLU A 152 -8.27 2.15 -10.32
N LEU A 153 -7.05 2.10 -10.81
CA LEU A 153 -6.02 1.24 -10.26
C LEU A 153 -5.33 2.02 -9.16
N ASP A 154 -5.73 1.72 -7.95
CA ASP A 154 -5.31 2.48 -6.77
C ASP A 154 -4.13 1.85 -6.04
N HIS A 155 -3.30 2.69 -5.41
CA HIS A 155 -2.24 2.30 -4.50
C HIS A 155 -2.79 2.23 -3.06
N LEU A 156 -2.94 1.06 -2.47
CA LEU A 156 -3.43 0.91 -1.09
C LEU A 156 -2.61 1.74 -0.08
N ILE A 157 -1.29 1.74 -0.21
CA ILE A 157 -0.41 2.74 0.37
C ILE A 157 -0.08 3.72 -0.76
N PRO A 158 -0.52 4.97 -0.69
CA PRO A 158 -0.37 5.90 -1.80
C PRO A 158 1.09 6.30 -2.02
N LEU A 159 1.38 6.77 -3.22
CA LEU A 159 2.71 7.30 -3.55
C LEU A 159 3.10 8.44 -2.62
N GLU A 160 2.15 9.26 -2.18
CA GLU A 160 2.28 10.34 -1.18
C GLU A 160 2.76 9.84 0.19
N LEU A 161 2.76 8.54 0.41
CA LEU A 161 3.30 7.88 1.60
C LEU A 161 4.40 6.85 1.25
N GLY A 162 4.96 6.94 0.04
CA GLY A 162 6.01 6.03 -0.42
C GLY A 162 5.51 4.62 -0.73
N GLY A 163 4.26 4.47 -1.14
CA GLY A 163 3.72 3.22 -1.66
C GLY A 163 4.47 2.78 -2.92
N ALA A 164 4.58 1.47 -3.12
CA ALA A 164 5.29 0.88 -4.26
C ALA A 164 4.33 0.51 -5.40
N ASN A 165 4.84 0.55 -6.63
CA ASN A 165 4.14 0.09 -7.84
C ASN A 165 4.22 -1.44 -7.96
N ASP A 166 3.68 -2.14 -6.98
CA ASP A 166 3.74 -3.61 -6.89
C ASP A 166 2.34 -4.21 -6.74
N ALA A 167 2.12 -5.39 -7.30
CA ALA A 167 0.85 -6.09 -7.21
C ALA A 167 0.34 -6.22 -5.77
N ALA A 168 1.25 -6.31 -4.78
CA ALA A 168 0.89 -6.34 -3.36
C ALA A 168 0.36 -5.00 -2.83
N ASN A 169 0.42 -3.92 -3.63
CA ASN A 169 -0.05 -2.59 -3.27
C ASN A 169 -1.12 -2.04 -4.23
N LEU A 170 -1.23 -2.60 -5.41
CA LEU A 170 -2.16 -2.14 -6.44
C LEU A 170 -3.46 -2.93 -6.40
N TRP A 171 -4.60 -2.26 -6.54
CA TRP A 171 -5.90 -2.91 -6.60
C TRP A 171 -6.92 -2.07 -7.36
N PRO A 172 -7.97 -2.68 -7.94
CA PRO A 172 -9.00 -1.93 -8.65
C PRO A 172 -10.01 -1.39 -7.63
N GLU A 173 -9.89 -0.14 -7.25
CA GLU A 173 -10.86 0.53 -6.39
C GLU A 173 -12.08 0.97 -7.19
N VAL A 174 -13.21 0.34 -6.92
CA VAL A 174 -14.47 0.61 -7.61
C VAL A 174 -15.19 1.77 -6.92
N GLY A 175 -15.58 2.77 -7.69
CA GLY A 175 -16.33 3.90 -7.14
C GLY A 175 -16.25 5.14 -8.01
N SER A 176 -16.74 6.24 -7.45
CA SER A 176 -16.66 7.56 -8.09
C SER A 176 -15.25 8.12 -8.06
N LEU A 177 -14.93 8.97 -9.03
CA LEU A 177 -13.69 9.75 -9.07
C LEU A 177 -14.03 11.24 -8.89
N PRO A 178 -13.25 12.04 -8.13
CA PRO A 178 -12.13 11.61 -7.30
C PRO A 178 -12.55 10.67 -6.18
N ASN A 179 -11.63 9.80 -5.76
CA ASN A 179 -11.90 8.79 -4.75
C ASN A 179 -11.97 9.42 -3.35
N PRO A 180 -12.91 9.00 -2.47
CA PRO A 180 -12.91 9.46 -1.08
C PRO A 180 -11.63 9.21 -0.30
N LYS A 181 -10.80 8.26 -0.70
CA LYS A 181 -9.50 7.95 -0.10
C LYS A 181 -8.47 9.06 -0.31
N ASP A 182 -8.56 9.83 -1.41
CA ASP A 182 -7.59 10.89 -1.74
C ASP A 182 -7.40 11.90 -0.61
N HIS A 183 -8.48 12.32 0.06
CA HIS A 183 -8.39 13.25 1.18
C HIS A 183 -7.69 12.66 2.40
N VAL A 184 -7.79 11.35 2.61
CA VAL A 184 -7.10 10.64 3.68
C VAL A 184 -5.60 10.58 3.39
N GLU A 185 -5.22 10.36 2.15
CA GLU A 185 -3.84 10.33 1.68
C GLU A 185 -3.16 11.68 1.92
N ASN A 186 -3.79 12.76 1.47
CA ASN A 186 -3.31 14.12 1.67
C ASN A 186 -3.17 14.45 3.17
N ALA A 187 -4.17 14.15 3.99
CA ALA A 187 -4.13 14.41 5.43
C ALA A 187 -3.04 13.60 6.14
N LEU A 188 -2.78 12.37 5.70
CA LEU A 188 -1.70 11.53 6.24
C LEU A 188 -0.33 12.05 5.80
N HIS A 189 -0.17 12.44 4.54
CA HIS A 189 1.05 13.08 4.04
C HIS A 189 1.39 14.32 4.87
N ASP A 190 0.44 15.22 5.04
CA ASP A 190 0.62 16.45 5.83
C ASP A 190 0.96 16.15 7.31
N ALA A 191 0.34 15.12 7.88
CA ALA A 191 0.64 14.69 9.24
C ALA A 191 2.06 14.12 9.37
N VAL A 192 2.54 13.40 8.35
CA VAL A 192 3.91 12.86 8.30
C VAL A 192 4.91 14.01 8.12
N CYS A 193 4.68 14.90 7.17
CA CYS A 193 5.61 15.98 6.87
C CYS A 193 5.65 17.07 7.93
N SER A 194 4.59 17.24 8.70
CA SER A 194 4.60 18.09 9.91
C SER A 194 5.18 17.38 11.14
N GLY A 195 5.62 16.12 11.03
CA GLY A 195 6.18 15.36 12.15
C GLY A 195 5.16 14.85 13.17
N ARG A 196 3.85 15.05 12.94
CA ARG A 196 2.79 14.57 13.84
C ARG A 196 2.65 13.05 13.86
N VAL A 197 2.96 12.41 12.76
CA VAL A 197 2.86 10.95 12.58
C VAL A 197 4.11 10.41 11.92
N ALA A 198 4.69 9.34 12.44
CA ALA A 198 5.80 8.65 11.77
C ALA A 198 5.30 7.96 10.50
N LEU A 199 6.05 8.05 9.37
CA LEU A 199 5.70 7.49 8.07
C LEU A 199 5.23 6.03 8.14
N GLY A 200 5.97 5.15 8.79
CA GLY A 200 5.58 3.75 8.93
C GLY A 200 4.30 3.53 9.75
N ARG A 201 3.87 4.47 10.58
CA ARG A 201 2.55 4.42 11.26
C ARG A 201 1.44 4.81 10.30
N ALA A 202 1.65 5.84 9.48
CA ALA A 202 0.69 6.26 8.45
C ALA A 202 0.47 5.14 7.43
N GLN A 203 1.55 4.56 6.89
CA GLN A 203 1.51 3.43 5.96
C GLN A 203 0.71 2.25 6.52
N ARG A 204 0.95 1.84 7.75
CA ARG A 204 0.20 0.75 8.38
C ARG A 204 -1.26 1.09 8.66
N ALA A 205 -1.56 2.33 8.97
CA ALA A 205 -2.93 2.75 9.25
C ALA A 205 -3.78 2.72 7.98
N ILE A 206 -3.30 3.31 6.88
CA ILE A 206 -4.01 3.34 5.61
C ILE A 206 -4.15 1.94 5.00
N ALA A 207 -3.08 1.13 4.99
CA ALA A 207 -3.14 -0.24 4.50
C ALA A 207 -4.09 -1.13 5.30
N ARG A 208 -4.25 -0.86 6.57
CA ARG A 208 -5.19 -1.60 7.41
C ARG A 208 -6.65 -1.27 7.10
N ASN A 209 -6.98 0.00 7.04
CA ASN A 209 -8.30 0.52 6.69
C ASN A 209 -8.18 2.05 6.54
N TRP A 210 -8.25 2.53 5.30
CA TRP A 210 -8.11 3.94 5.00
C TRP A 210 -9.26 4.78 5.58
N GLU A 211 -10.49 4.26 5.62
CA GLU A 211 -11.68 4.96 6.16
C GLU A 211 -11.50 5.36 7.63
N THR A 212 -10.74 4.58 8.40
CA THR A 212 -10.52 4.83 9.83
C THR A 212 -9.10 5.27 10.16
N ALA A 213 -8.25 5.46 9.15
CA ALA A 213 -6.82 5.73 9.34
C ALA A 213 -6.58 7.03 10.13
N LEU A 214 -7.25 8.11 9.76
CA LEU A 214 -7.14 9.41 10.43
C LEU A 214 -7.58 9.34 11.89
N GLN A 215 -8.73 8.75 12.15
CA GLN A 215 -9.24 8.57 13.51
C GLN A 215 -8.28 7.75 14.37
N ARG A 216 -7.73 6.65 13.84
CA ARG A 216 -6.78 5.77 14.55
C ARG A 216 -5.47 6.46 14.92
N LEU A 217 -5.09 7.46 14.14
CA LEU A 217 -3.88 8.24 14.36
C LEU A 217 -4.13 9.52 15.16
N GLY A 218 -5.37 9.80 15.53
CA GLY A 218 -5.74 11.02 16.25
C GLY A 218 -5.58 12.27 15.40
N ILE A 219 -5.70 12.12 14.07
CA ILE A 219 -5.69 13.25 13.15
C ILE A 219 -7.11 13.79 13.07
N SER A 220 -7.35 14.92 13.69
CA SER A 220 -8.62 15.65 13.59
C SER A 220 -8.70 16.32 12.22
N GLY A 221 -9.74 16.01 11.44
CA GLY A 221 -9.93 16.59 10.11
C GLY A 221 -10.62 15.68 9.10
N GLY A 222 -11.17 14.55 9.52
CA GLY A 222 -11.78 13.56 8.63
C GLY A 222 -13.23 13.22 8.94
N THR A 223 -14.09 14.20 9.13
CA THR A 223 -15.54 14.01 8.93
C THR A 223 -15.92 14.65 7.61
N ALA A 224 -16.68 13.92 6.79
CA ALA A 224 -17.31 14.49 5.61
C ALA A 224 -17.94 15.85 5.95
N PRO A 225 -17.94 16.84 5.04
CA PRO A 225 -18.19 18.23 5.38
C PRO A 225 -19.62 18.44 5.86
N GLU A 226 -19.77 18.68 7.14
CA GLU A 226 -20.84 19.50 7.66
C GLU A 226 -20.40 20.97 7.39
N SER A 227 -21.28 21.74 6.80
CA SER A 227 -21.04 23.11 6.32
C SER A 227 -20.23 23.97 7.29
N PRO A 228 -19.27 24.78 6.83
CA PRO A 228 -18.31 25.48 7.69
C PRO A 228 -18.94 26.66 8.42
N PRO A 229 -18.53 26.91 9.67
CA PRO A 229 -18.61 28.24 10.23
C PRO A 229 -17.47 29.09 9.65
N SER A 230 -17.79 30.21 9.09
CA SER A 230 -16.86 31.22 8.60
C SER A 230 -15.92 31.72 9.70
N GLY A 231 -14.61 31.66 9.48
CA GLY A 231 -13.69 32.33 10.39
C GLY A 231 -12.21 32.03 10.26
N VAL A 232 -11.51 32.86 9.53
CA VAL A 232 -10.17 33.46 9.79
C VAL A 232 -8.89 32.61 9.67
N GLY A 233 -8.06 32.96 8.65
CA GLY A 233 -6.62 33.10 8.85
C GLY A 233 -5.71 32.23 8.00
N GLY A 234 -5.20 32.80 6.90
CA GLY A 234 -3.98 32.34 6.21
C GLY A 234 -4.20 32.19 4.71
N GLY A 235 -3.47 32.91 3.91
CA GLY A 235 -3.31 32.89 2.46
C GLY A 235 -4.53 32.47 1.63
N SER A 236 -5.10 33.38 0.87
CA SER A 236 -6.32 33.14 0.09
C SER A 236 -6.09 32.15 -1.07
N CYS A 237 -6.01 30.86 -0.78
CA CYS A 237 -6.06 29.84 -1.83
C CYS A 237 -7.49 29.61 -2.31
N HIS A 238 -7.65 29.33 -3.59
CA HIS A 238 -8.93 28.93 -4.19
C HIS A 238 -8.68 28.13 -5.50
N PRO A 239 -9.55 27.19 -5.85
CA PRO A 239 -10.55 26.61 -4.96
C PRO A 239 -9.87 25.89 -3.79
N THR A 240 -10.67 25.47 -2.83
CA THR A 240 -10.21 24.62 -1.74
C THR A 240 -10.73 23.20 -1.94
N THR A 241 -10.01 22.22 -1.40
CA THR A 241 -10.49 20.84 -1.34
C THR A 241 -11.83 20.78 -0.61
N PRO A 242 -12.62 19.71 -0.73
CA PRO A 242 -13.84 19.51 0.04
C PRO A 242 -13.63 19.60 1.57
N SER A 243 -12.40 19.37 2.04
CA SER A 243 -12.00 19.53 3.46
C SER A 243 -11.62 20.97 3.83
N GLY A 244 -11.70 21.92 2.90
CA GLY A 244 -11.34 23.32 3.13
C GLY A 244 -9.83 23.61 3.08
N ASN A 245 -9.00 22.66 2.66
CA ASN A 245 -7.57 22.84 2.49
C ASN A 245 -7.24 23.45 1.13
N CYS A 246 -6.06 24.06 1.02
CA CYS A 246 -5.55 24.52 -0.26
C CYS A 246 -5.13 23.32 -1.12
N TYR A 247 -5.48 23.33 -2.39
CA TYR A 247 -4.90 22.43 -3.36
C TYR A 247 -3.40 22.65 -3.53
N LYS A 248 -2.70 21.58 -3.85
CA LYS A 248 -1.29 21.60 -4.24
C LYS A 248 -1.16 21.13 -5.69
N ARG A 249 -0.09 21.52 -6.34
CA ARG A 249 0.25 21.03 -7.67
C ARG A 249 0.36 19.49 -7.65
N GLY A 250 -0.24 18.84 -8.64
CA GLY A 250 -0.28 17.38 -8.77
C GLY A 250 -1.51 16.71 -8.13
N GLU A 251 -2.29 17.41 -7.31
CA GLU A 251 -3.53 16.86 -6.73
C GLU A 251 -4.64 16.77 -7.79
N PHE A 252 -5.51 15.77 -7.63
CA PHE A 252 -6.66 15.61 -8.51
C PHE A 252 -7.63 16.78 -8.38
N CYS A 253 -8.22 17.17 -9.50
CA CYS A 253 -9.31 18.12 -9.52
C CYS A 253 -10.61 17.42 -9.95
N SER A 254 -11.73 17.89 -9.41
CA SER A 254 -13.05 17.37 -9.72
C SER A 254 -13.48 17.73 -11.14
N GLU A 255 -14.46 17.01 -11.68
CA GLU A 255 -15.02 17.30 -13.01
C GLU A 255 -15.55 18.75 -13.11
N ALA A 256 -16.10 19.27 -12.01
CA ALA A 256 -16.58 20.66 -11.96
C ALA A 256 -15.46 21.69 -12.07
N GLU A 257 -14.22 21.30 -11.78
CA GLU A 257 -13.04 22.19 -11.77
C GLU A 257 -12.22 22.07 -13.07
N HIS A 258 -12.62 21.24 -14.02
CA HIS A 258 -11.90 21.06 -15.29
C HIS A 258 -11.68 22.38 -16.04
N GLY A 259 -10.41 22.73 -16.25
CA GLY A 259 -10.00 23.96 -16.90
C GLY A 259 -10.00 25.20 -16.01
N GLU A 260 -10.41 25.07 -14.74
CA GLU A 260 -10.36 26.19 -13.80
C GLU A 260 -8.91 26.51 -13.40
N THR A 261 -8.70 27.77 -13.04
CA THR A 261 -7.42 28.26 -12.52
C THR A 261 -7.63 28.72 -11.09
N GLY A 262 -6.71 28.32 -10.22
CA GLY A 262 -6.75 28.62 -8.81
C GLY A 262 -5.40 29.10 -8.27
N VAL A 263 -5.37 29.30 -6.96
CA VAL A 263 -4.15 29.63 -6.20
C VAL A 263 -3.91 28.55 -5.16
N ALA A 264 -2.77 27.89 -5.23
CA ALA A 264 -2.34 26.88 -4.26
C ALA A 264 -1.99 27.51 -2.91
N GLY A 265 -1.83 26.67 -1.88
CA GLY A 265 -1.49 27.13 -0.54
C GLY A 265 -0.15 27.86 -0.40
N ASN A 266 0.76 27.65 -1.35
CA ASN A 266 2.04 28.36 -1.45
C ASN A 266 1.96 29.67 -2.27
N GLY A 267 0.77 30.04 -2.75
CA GLY A 267 0.54 31.22 -3.57
C GLY A 267 0.80 31.03 -5.07
N GLU A 268 1.18 29.83 -5.53
CA GLU A 268 1.32 29.53 -6.96
C GLU A 268 -0.03 29.46 -7.64
N THR A 269 -0.08 29.94 -8.89
CA THR A 269 -1.22 29.71 -9.76
C THR A 269 -1.19 28.27 -10.26
N ILE A 270 -2.30 27.56 -10.05
CA ILE A 270 -2.51 26.20 -10.53
C ILE A 270 -3.72 26.17 -11.47
N THR A 271 -3.70 25.28 -12.45
CA THR A 271 -4.81 25.09 -13.39
C THR A 271 -5.16 23.62 -13.44
N CYS A 272 -6.45 23.31 -13.34
CA CYS A 272 -6.92 21.93 -13.50
C CYS A 272 -6.81 21.51 -14.96
N LYS A 273 -5.88 20.62 -15.27
CA LYS A 273 -5.55 20.18 -16.63
C LYS A 273 -5.65 18.67 -16.79
N PRO A 274 -5.90 18.20 -18.02
CA PRO A 274 -5.87 16.76 -18.29
C PRO A 274 -4.43 16.22 -18.13
N ALA A 275 -4.29 15.14 -17.38
CA ALA A 275 -3.06 14.40 -17.12
C ALA A 275 -3.34 12.91 -17.34
N GLY A 276 -3.21 12.44 -18.58
CA GLY A 276 -3.63 11.08 -18.97
C GLY A 276 -5.15 10.89 -18.87
N SER A 277 -5.57 9.87 -18.16
CA SER A 277 -7.00 9.58 -17.90
C SER A 277 -7.64 10.45 -16.82
N TYR A 278 -6.89 11.32 -16.18
CA TYR A 278 -7.33 12.12 -15.03
C TYR A 278 -7.10 13.61 -15.27
N TRP A 279 -7.65 14.40 -14.38
CA TRP A 279 -7.42 15.85 -14.33
C TRP A 279 -6.73 16.21 -13.03
N ARG A 280 -5.72 17.08 -13.12
CA ARG A 280 -4.90 17.48 -11.97
C ARG A 280 -4.65 18.99 -11.96
N TRP A 281 -4.44 19.51 -10.77
CA TRP A 281 -3.97 20.87 -10.55
C TRP A 281 -2.48 20.96 -10.90
N GLU A 282 -2.14 21.64 -11.99
CA GLU A 282 -0.78 21.85 -12.49
C GLU A 282 -0.38 23.33 -12.50
#